data_93cb571e563ebf208529f7d7e755d930
#
_entry.id   93cb571e563ebf208529f7d7e755d930
#
_cell.length_a   1.000
_cell.length_b   1.000
_cell.length_c   1.000
_cell.angle_alpha   90.00
_cell.angle_beta   90.00
_cell.angle_gamma   90.00
#
_symmetry.space_group_name_H-M   'P 1'
#
loop_
_entity.id
_entity.type
_entity.pdbx_description
1 polymer ?
#
loop_
_entity_poly.entity_id
_entity_poly.type
_entity_poly.pdbx_seq_one_letter_code
_entity_poly.pdbx_strand_id
1 'polypeptide(L)'
;FTKLIEKNTTIPTKKAQVFSTAADSQSAVTIHVLQGEREFAEHNKSLGRFDLVGIPPAPRGVPQVEVTFDIDANGLVHVSAKDLGTKKEQSIRITASGGLTEEEIKRMQREADDHRAEDEKRREHVNARNTLDGLIYTIEKTIKENGDKIGDEEKKNVEAALLEARNKLDSPETAEVQKATETLTQASNKMAEKMYQAAGASANGAAQGAGGAANPDGADSSSSGADNSEKTGKAGNDDVIDADFKEV
;
A
#
# COMPACT_ATOMS: atom_id res chain seq x y z
N PHE A 1 -11.57 6.10 -8.75
CA PHE A 1 -12.18 7.12 -7.87
C PHE A 1 -12.15 6.65 -6.41
N THR A 2 -11.68 7.52 -5.50
CA THR A 2 -11.63 7.22 -4.06
C THR A 2 -12.57 8.18 -3.32
N LYS A 3 -13.54 7.63 -2.58
CA LYS A 3 -14.47 8.42 -1.76
C LYS A 3 -13.75 8.83 -0.47
N LEU A 4 -13.55 10.12 -0.25
CA LEU A 4 -13.01 10.66 1.01
C LEU A 4 -14.12 11.12 1.96
N ILE A 5 -15.13 11.78 1.42
CA ILE A 5 -16.28 12.27 2.17
C ILE A 5 -17.52 11.60 1.63
N GLU A 6 -18.23 10.92 2.50
CA GLU A 6 -19.44 10.19 2.14
C GLU A 6 -20.64 11.13 2.03
N LYS A 7 -21.67 10.71 1.27
CA LYS A 7 -22.94 11.43 1.22
C LYS A 7 -23.53 11.58 2.62
N ASN A 8 -24.27 12.65 2.85
CA ASN A 8 -24.92 12.97 4.12
C ASN A 8 -23.96 13.21 5.30
N THR A 9 -22.67 13.42 5.05
CA THR A 9 -21.73 13.84 6.09
C THR A 9 -22.10 15.26 6.56
N THR A 10 -22.19 15.44 7.88
CA THR A 10 -22.46 16.76 8.47
C THR A 10 -21.30 17.71 8.19
N ILE A 11 -21.62 18.94 7.83
CA ILE A 11 -20.66 20.03 7.63
C ILE A 11 -20.72 21.02 8.80
N PRO A 12 -19.59 21.66 9.18
CA PRO A 12 -18.27 21.59 8.51
C PRO A 12 -17.57 20.24 8.73
N THR A 13 -16.75 19.82 7.74
CA THR A 13 -15.99 18.57 7.83
C THR A 13 -14.64 18.67 7.14
N LYS A 14 -13.66 17.95 7.68
CA LYS A 14 -12.31 17.86 7.12
C LYS A 14 -11.85 16.42 7.07
N LYS A 15 -11.37 15.99 5.92
CA LYS A 15 -10.82 14.63 5.69
C LYS A 15 -9.55 14.70 4.88
N ALA A 16 -8.59 13.87 5.22
CA ALA A 16 -7.32 13.76 4.51
C ALA A 16 -7.01 12.30 4.18
N GLN A 17 -6.35 12.08 3.07
CA GLN A 17 -5.86 10.76 2.66
C GLN A 17 -4.53 10.90 1.94
N VAL A 18 -3.62 9.96 2.18
CA VAL A 18 -2.33 9.90 1.52
C VAL A 18 -2.44 9.03 0.28
N PHE A 19 -1.94 9.56 -0.83
CA PHE A 19 -1.83 8.91 -2.13
C PHE A 19 -0.36 8.80 -2.52
N SER A 20 -0.07 7.99 -3.54
CA SER A 20 1.28 7.85 -4.07
C SER A 20 1.28 7.93 -5.60
N THR A 21 2.49 7.95 -6.21
CA THR A 21 2.66 7.97 -7.65
C THR A 21 2.41 6.60 -8.28
N ALA A 22 1.85 6.58 -9.48
CA ALA A 22 1.53 5.38 -10.25
C ALA A 22 2.67 4.94 -11.20
N ALA A 23 3.59 5.86 -11.53
CA ALA A 23 4.70 5.62 -12.43
C ALA A 23 6.03 6.05 -11.80
N ASP A 24 7.13 5.41 -12.27
CA ASP A 24 8.49 5.78 -11.87
C ASP A 24 8.84 7.18 -12.37
N SER A 25 9.60 7.92 -11.56
CA SER A 25 10.07 9.28 -11.88
C SER A 25 8.96 10.28 -12.24
N GLN A 26 7.75 10.07 -11.72
CA GLN A 26 6.62 10.96 -11.92
C GLN A 26 6.85 12.28 -11.18
N SER A 27 6.98 13.40 -11.91
CA SER A 27 7.31 14.72 -11.37
C SER A 27 6.08 15.57 -10.99
N ALA A 28 4.89 15.13 -11.34
CA ALA A 28 3.62 15.80 -11.05
C ALA A 28 2.49 14.80 -10.80
N VAL A 29 1.52 15.19 -9.97
CA VAL A 29 0.29 14.45 -9.72
C VAL A 29 -0.89 15.36 -10.00
N THR A 30 -1.81 14.90 -10.86
CA THR A 30 -3.07 15.61 -11.13
C THR A 30 -4.12 15.19 -10.11
N ILE A 31 -4.67 16.16 -9.40
CA ILE A 31 -5.79 15.97 -8.48
C ILE A 31 -7.07 16.33 -9.22
N HIS A 32 -7.94 15.34 -9.44
CA HIS A 32 -9.25 15.52 -10.06
C HIS A 32 -10.33 15.37 -9.00
N VAL A 33 -10.99 16.48 -8.67
CA VAL A 33 -12.03 16.54 -7.64
C VAL A 33 -13.36 16.25 -8.30
N LEU A 34 -14.08 15.26 -7.78
CA LEU A 34 -15.31 14.73 -8.33
C LEU A 34 -16.42 14.68 -7.28
N GLN A 35 -17.67 14.74 -7.74
CA GLN A 35 -18.87 14.54 -6.93
C GLN A 35 -19.77 13.51 -7.60
N GLY A 36 -20.16 12.47 -6.84
CA GLY A 36 -21.03 11.41 -7.34
C GLY A 36 -20.91 10.12 -6.57
N GLU A 37 -21.72 9.13 -6.96
CA GLU A 37 -21.81 7.83 -6.29
C GLU A 37 -21.24 6.67 -7.11
N ARG A 38 -20.89 6.92 -8.40
CA ARG A 38 -20.34 5.89 -9.28
C ARG A 38 -18.89 5.57 -8.92
N GLU A 39 -18.49 4.33 -9.11
CA GLU A 39 -17.14 3.82 -8.82
C GLU A 39 -16.05 4.44 -9.73
N PHE A 40 -16.41 4.83 -10.95
CA PHE A 40 -15.48 5.36 -11.93
C PHE A 40 -15.61 6.88 -12.07
N ALA A 41 -14.46 7.55 -12.22
CA ALA A 41 -14.37 9.00 -12.30
C ALA A 41 -15.17 9.60 -13.47
N GLU A 42 -15.22 8.89 -14.59
CA GLU A 42 -15.89 9.33 -15.83
C GLU A 42 -17.41 9.52 -15.69
N HIS A 43 -18.02 8.83 -14.73
CA HIS A 43 -19.47 8.86 -14.49
C HIS A 43 -19.87 9.83 -13.37
N ASN A 44 -18.90 10.55 -12.79
CA ASN A 44 -19.13 11.52 -11.72
C ASN A 44 -18.95 12.95 -12.22
N LYS A 45 -19.60 13.91 -11.57
CA LYS A 45 -19.50 15.32 -11.91
C LYS A 45 -18.12 15.86 -11.52
N SER A 46 -17.39 16.44 -12.47
CA SER A 46 -16.14 17.14 -12.19
C SER A 46 -16.40 18.47 -11.49
N LEU A 47 -15.82 18.65 -10.34
CA LEU A 47 -15.85 19.90 -9.56
C LEU A 47 -14.63 20.78 -9.83
N GLY A 48 -13.49 20.17 -10.15
CA GLY A 48 -12.26 20.89 -10.44
C GLY A 48 -11.08 19.96 -10.67
N ARG A 49 -10.00 20.52 -11.20
CA ARG A 49 -8.74 19.80 -11.42
C ARG A 49 -7.58 20.76 -11.19
N PHE A 50 -6.52 20.24 -10.57
CA PHE A 50 -5.25 20.99 -10.40
C PHE A 50 -4.07 20.02 -10.30
N ASP A 51 -2.87 20.53 -10.53
CA ASP A 51 -1.66 19.72 -10.56
C ASP A 51 -0.73 20.12 -9.40
N LEU A 52 -0.25 19.12 -8.66
CA LEU A 52 0.86 19.26 -7.75
C LEU A 52 2.15 18.92 -8.52
N VAL A 53 2.99 19.92 -8.75
CA VAL A 53 4.23 19.79 -9.53
C VAL A 53 5.46 19.83 -8.65
N GLY A 54 6.58 19.30 -9.19
CA GLY A 54 7.88 19.35 -8.53
C GLY A 54 8.07 18.30 -7.45
N ILE A 55 7.49 17.14 -7.65
CA ILE A 55 7.77 15.91 -6.91
C ILE A 55 9.13 15.39 -7.39
N PRO A 56 10.07 15.05 -6.49
CA PRO A 56 11.36 14.51 -6.89
C PRO A 56 11.22 13.18 -7.60
N PRO A 57 12.06 12.89 -8.60
CA PRO A 57 12.09 11.58 -9.25
C PRO A 57 12.34 10.47 -8.21
N ALA A 58 11.44 9.50 -8.16
CA ALA A 58 11.52 8.35 -7.27
C ALA A 58 10.77 7.17 -7.90
N PRO A 59 11.02 5.92 -7.46
CA PRO A 59 10.22 4.77 -7.85
C PRO A 59 8.73 4.99 -7.53
N ARG A 60 7.84 4.41 -8.32
CA ARG A 60 6.37 4.44 -8.06
C ARG A 60 6.07 3.93 -6.65
N GLY A 61 5.11 4.53 -6.00
CA GLY A 61 4.71 4.16 -4.63
C GLY A 61 5.55 4.80 -3.51
N VAL A 62 6.71 5.43 -3.81
CA VAL A 62 7.59 6.06 -2.82
C VAL A 62 7.14 7.47 -2.44
N PRO A 63 6.85 8.39 -3.39
CA PRO A 63 6.35 9.72 -3.04
C PRO A 63 5.00 9.62 -2.34
N GLN A 64 4.81 10.43 -1.30
CA GLN A 64 3.57 10.49 -0.53
C GLN A 64 2.93 11.86 -0.67
N VAL A 65 1.73 11.90 -1.22
CA VAL A 65 0.94 13.11 -1.43
C VAL A 65 -0.30 13.04 -0.55
N GLU A 66 -0.37 13.92 0.44
CA GLU A 66 -1.55 14.08 1.28
C GLU A 66 -2.56 15.00 0.59
N VAL A 67 -3.75 14.49 0.32
CA VAL A 67 -4.86 15.27 -0.21
C VAL A 67 -5.87 15.51 0.90
N THR A 68 -6.12 16.78 1.19
CA THR A 68 -7.04 17.22 2.24
C THR A 68 -8.25 17.91 1.62
N PHE A 69 -9.42 17.48 2.02
CA PHE A 69 -10.70 18.12 1.75
C PHE A 69 -11.18 18.83 3.01
N ASP A 70 -11.52 20.09 2.88
CA ASP A 70 -12.06 20.93 3.94
C ASP A 70 -13.35 21.60 3.44
N ILE A 71 -14.49 21.24 4.02
CA ILE A 71 -15.81 21.78 3.68
C ILE A 71 -16.27 22.65 4.84
N ASP A 72 -16.45 23.94 4.59
CA ASP A 72 -16.92 24.87 5.59
C ASP A 72 -18.44 24.78 5.84
N ALA A 73 -18.92 25.54 6.82
CA ALA A 73 -20.36 25.57 7.17
C ALA A 73 -21.26 26.12 6.03
N ASN A 74 -20.69 26.82 5.06
CA ASN A 74 -21.39 27.36 3.89
C ASN A 74 -21.39 26.38 2.69
N GLY A 75 -20.74 25.20 2.85
CA GLY A 75 -20.60 24.23 1.76
C GLY A 75 -19.50 24.58 0.77
N LEU A 76 -18.60 25.52 1.09
CA LEU A 76 -17.44 25.82 0.27
C LEU A 76 -16.39 24.70 0.45
N VAL A 77 -15.97 24.11 -0.63
CA VAL A 77 -14.99 23.02 -0.63
C VAL A 77 -13.60 23.57 -0.94
N HIS A 78 -12.69 23.41 -0.01
CA HIS A 78 -11.26 23.68 -0.19
C HIS A 78 -10.51 22.36 -0.28
N VAL A 79 -9.78 22.16 -1.38
CA VAL A 79 -9.00 20.95 -1.59
C VAL A 79 -7.54 21.34 -1.72
N SER A 80 -6.69 20.76 -0.88
CA SER A 80 -5.24 20.94 -0.95
C SER A 80 -4.53 19.59 -1.15
N ALA A 81 -3.43 19.62 -1.88
CA ALA A 81 -2.54 18.49 -2.08
C ALA A 81 -1.13 18.91 -1.67
N LYS A 82 -0.51 18.13 -0.79
CA LYS A 82 0.82 18.38 -0.21
C LYS A 82 1.72 17.18 -0.37
N ASP A 83 2.86 17.38 -1.00
CA ASP A 83 3.93 16.39 -1.00
C ASP A 83 4.60 16.34 0.38
N LEU A 84 4.54 15.19 1.03
CA LEU A 84 5.09 15.01 2.39
C LEU A 84 6.62 15.05 2.43
N GLY A 85 7.28 14.76 1.31
CA GLY A 85 8.73 14.83 1.17
C GLY A 85 9.23 16.26 1.05
N THR A 86 8.78 17.00 0.02
CA THR A 86 9.25 18.36 -0.28
C THR A 86 8.50 19.47 0.44
N LYS A 87 7.36 19.13 1.05
CA LYS A 87 6.42 20.09 1.68
C LYS A 87 5.77 21.06 0.70
N LYS A 88 5.93 20.84 -0.61
CA LYS A 88 5.22 21.62 -1.63
C LYS A 88 3.73 21.34 -1.54
N GLU A 89 2.94 22.38 -1.69
CA GLU A 89 1.49 22.34 -1.57
C GLU A 89 0.85 23.13 -2.72
N GLN A 90 -0.26 22.62 -3.23
CA GLN A 90 -1.17 23.29 -4.16
C GLN A 90 -2.59 23.11 -3.69
N SER A 91 -3.44 24.07 -3.97
CA SER A 91 -4.84 24.00 -3.55
C SER A 91 -5.79 24.62 -4.56
N ILE A 92 -7.04 24.18 -4.52
CA ILE A 92 -8.14 24.78 -5.25
C ILE A 92 -9.31 25.05 -4.30
N ARG A 93 -10.02 26.15 -4.55
CA ARG A 93 -11.27 26.48 -3.87
C ARG A 93 -12.42 26.27 -4.84
N ILE A 94 -13.39 25.48 -4.45
CA ILE A 94 -14.58 25.14 -5.24
C ILE A 94 -15.78 25.77 -4.55
N THR A 95 -16.44 26.70 -5.23
CA THR A 95 -17.65 27.34 -4.71
C THR A 95 -18.88 26.48 -5.00
N ALA A 96 -19.83 26.50 -4.09
CA ALA A 96 -21.09 25.75 -4.21
C ALA A 96 -21.98 26.21 -5.39
N SER A 97 -21.61 27.28 -6.11
CA SER A 97 -22.38 27.82 -7.24
C SER A 97 -22.54 26.88 -8.45
N GLY A 98 -21.89 25.71 -8.42
CA GLY A 98 -22.05 24.61 -9.37
C GLY A 98 -22.65 23.35 -8.75
N GLY A 99 -23.34 23.44 -7.60
CA GLY A 99 -23.98 22.31 -6.93
C GLY A 99 -24.95 21.54 -7.85
N LEU A 100 -25.21 20.28 -7.49
CA LEU A 100 -26.21 19.47 -8.15
C LEU A 100 -27.62 19.94 -7.74
N THR A 101 -28.55 19.98 -8.69
CA THR A 101 -29.97 20.13 -8.39
C THR A 101 -30.49 18.84 -7.72
N GLU A 102 -31.62 18.92 -7.00
CA GLU A 102 -32.23 17.72 -6.42
C GLU A 102 -32.57 16.64 -7.46
N GLU A 103 -32.96 17.07 -8.65
CA GLU A 103 -33.26 16.17 -9.78
C GLU A 103 -32.01 15.47 -10.27
N GLU A 104 -30.90 16.21 -10.41
CA GLU A 104 -29.59 15.64 -10.77
C GLU A 104 -29.10 14.65 -9.71
N ILE A 105 -29.24 14.97 -8.42
CA ILE A 105 -28.89 14.07 -7.33
C ILE A 105 -29.68 12.76 -7.43
N LYS A 106 -31.00 12.85 -7.57
CA LYS A 106 -31.86 11.68 -7.69
C LYS A 106 -31.55 10.85 -8.94
N ARG A 107 -31.22 11.50 -10.07
CA ARG A 107 -30.79 10.82 -11.28
C ARG A 107 -29.48 10.08 -11.06
N MET A 108 -28.45 10.74 -10.54
CA MET A 108 -27.14 10.13 -10.29
C MET A 108 -27.23 8.97 -9.29
N GLN A 109 -28.11 9.05 -8.29
CA GLN A 109 -28.34 7.95 -7.35
C GLN A 109 -28.96 6.73 -8.05
N ARG A 110 -29.98 6.93 -8.89
CA ARG A 110 -30.59 5.84 -9.67
C ARG A 110 -29.57 5.20 -10.63
N GLU A 111 -28.85 6.03 -11.38
CA GLU A 111 -27.79 5.55 -12.28
C GLU A 111 -26.71 4.75 -11.53
N ALA A 112 -26.35 5.17 -10.30
CA ALA A 112 -25.40 4.43 -9.46
C ALA A 112 -25.98 3.08 -8.99
N ASP A 113 -27.26 3.03 -8.65
CA ASP A 113 -27.92 1.78 -8.22
C ASP A 113 -28.10 0.82 -9.40
N ASP A 114 -28.53 1.33 -10.58
CA ASP A 114 -28.75 0.54 -11.79
C ASP A 114 -27.46 -0.10 -12.31
N HIS A 115 -26.33 0.58 -12.21
CA HIS A 115 -25.03 0.12 -12.71
C HIS A 115 -24.13 -0.50 -11.64
N ARG A 116 -24.60 -0.64 -10.40
CA ARG A 116 -23.77 -1.12 -9.29
C ARG A 116 -23.09 -2.47 -9.58
N ALA A 117 -23.83 -3.43 -10.10
CA ALA A 117 -23.29 -4.77 -10.40
C ALA A 117 -22.27 -4.76 -11.54
N GLU A 118 -22.44 -3.87 -12.53
CA GLU A 118 -21.51 -3.70 -13.63
C GLU A 118 -20.23 -3.00 -13.15
N ASP A 119 -20.37 -1.91 -12.40
CA ASP A 119 -19.26 -1.17 -11.82
C ASP A 119 -18.43 -2.06 -10.86
N GLU A 120 -19.09 -2.91 -10.08
CA GLU A 120 -18.40 -3.86 -9.17
C GLU A 120 -17.54 -4.87 -9.94
N LYS A 121 -18.08 -5.49 -10.99
CA LYS A 121 -17.32 -6.40 -11.85
C LYS A 121 -16.14 -5.71 -12.53
N ARG A 122 -16.37 -4.49 -13.03
CA ARG A 122 -15.30 -3.69 -13.65
C ARG A 122 -14.23 -3.33 -12.64
N ARG A 123 -14.61 -2.98 -11.39
CA ARG A 123 -13.68 -2.70 -10.29
C ARG A 123 -12.87 -3.94 -9.93
N GLU A 124 -13.50 -5.11 -9.82
CA GLU A 124 -12.79 -6.37 -9.56
C GLU A 124 -11.75 -6.66 -10.65
N HIS A 125 -12.11 -6.44 -11.90
CA HIS A 125 -11.20 -6.61 -13.02
C HIS A 125 -10.00 -5.65 -12.94
N VAL A 126 -10.26 -4.36 -12.70
CA VAL A 126 -9.20 -3.34 -12.55
C VAL A 126 -8.30 -3.66 -11.35
N ASN A 127 -8.88 -4.10 -10.23
CA ASN A 127 -8.11 -4.48 -9.03
C ASN A 127 -7.22 -5.70 -9.31
N ALA A 128 -7.74 -6.74 -9.96
CA ALA A 128 -6.97 -7.91 -10.34
C ALA A 128 -5.79 -7.53 -11.26
N ARG A 129 -6.04 -6.67 -12.25
CA ARG A 129 -5.01 -6.14 -13.16
C ARG A 129 -3.93 -5.34 -12.39
N ASN A 130 -4.32 -4.43 -11.50
CA ASN A 130 -3.39 -3.64 -10.70
C ASN A 130 -2.55 -4.51 -9.77
N THR A 131 -3.15 -5.56 -9.19
CA THR A 131 -2.43 -6.53 -8.35
C THR A 131 -1.38 -7.28 -9.17
N LEU A 132 -1.74 -7.76 -10.35
CA LEU A 132 -0.82 -8.46 -11.24
C LEU A 132 0.33 -7.54 -11.70
N ASP A 133 0.04 -6.30 -12.11
CA ASP A 133 1.04 -5.31 -12.51
C ASP A 133 2.01 -4.99 -11.35
N GLY A 134 1.49 -4.80 -10.15
CA GLY A 134 2.31 -4.59 -8.95
C GLY A 134 3.22 -5.77 -8.63
N LEU A 135 2.72 -6.99 -8.79
CA LEU A 135 3.48 -8.22 -8.58
C LEU A 135 4.57 -8.38 -9.64
N ILE A 136 4.26 -8.16 -10.92
CA ILE A 136 5.25 -8.15 -12.01
C ILE A 136 6.39 -7.20 -11.68
N TYR A 137 6.07 -5.94 -11.34
CA TYR A 137 7.08 -4.93 -11.01
C TYR A 137 7.97 -5.36 -9.83
N THR A 138 7.37 -5.88 -8.78
CA THR A 138 8.10 -6.30 -7.57
C THR A 138 9.06 -7.44 -7.87
N ILE A 139 8.62 -8.43 -8.64
CA ILE A 139 9.44 -9.60 -8.99
C ILE A 139 10.58 -9.20 -9.95
N GLU A 140 10.31 -8.36 -10.94
CA GLU A 140 11.35 -7.84 -11.86
C GLU A 140 12.43 -7.07 -11.09
N LYS A 141 12.01 -6.23 -10.14
CA LYS A 141 12.92 -5.51 -9.26
C LYS A 141 13.76 -6.48 -8.43
N THR A 142 13.14 -7.50 -7.85
CA THR A 142 13.82 -8.52 -7.03
C THR A 142 14.84 -9.30 -7.86
N ILE A 143 14.50 -9.69 -9.07
CA ILE A 143 15.43 -10.39 -9.99
C ILE A 143 16.61 -9.48 -10.35
N LYS A 144 16.35 -8.20 -10.61
CA LYS A 144 17.39 -7.23 -10.94
C LYS A 144 18.37 -6.97 -9.79
N GLU A 145 17.84 -6.90 -8.56
CA GLU A 145 18.64 -6.60 -7.36
C GLU A 145 19.35 -7.83 -6.78
N ASN A 146 18.80 -9.04 -6.98
CA ASN A 146 19.30 -10.27 -6.35
C ASN A 146 19.56 -11.39 -7.35
N GLY A 147 19.70 -11.09 -8.64
CA GLY A 147 19.84 -12.08 -9.72
C GLY A 147 20.98 -13.08 -9.51
N ASP A 148 22.08 -12.63 -8.89
CA ASP A 148 23.27 -13.47 -8.61
C ASP A 148 23.04 -14.51 -7.49
N LYS A 149 21.96 -14.33 -6.70
CA LYS A 149 21.60 -15.24 -5.59
C LYS A 149 20.49 -16.21 -5.97
N ILE A 150 19.92 -16.06 -7.16
CA ILE A 150 18.83 -16.88 -7.68
C ILE A 150 19.44 -17.98 -8.54
N GLY A 151 19.04 -19.23 -8.32
CA GLY A 151 19.45 -20.34 -9.17
C GLY A 151 18.97 -20.17 -10.62
N ASP A 152 19.75 -20.64 -11.59
CA ASP A 152 19.43 -20.47 -13.03
C ASP A 152 18.09 -21.13 -13.43
N GLU A 153 17.71 -22.22 -12.77
CA GLU A 153 16.44 -22.91 -13.01
C GLU A 153 15.26 -22.10 -12.47
N GLU A 154 15.35 -21.59 -11.24
CA GLU A 154 14.33 -20.75 -10.63
C GLU A 154 14.15 -19.44 -11.39
N LYS A 155 15.25 -18.86 -11.84
CA LYS A 155 15.23 -17.63 -12.66
C LYS A 155 14.46 -17.85 -13.96
N LYS A 156 14.75 -18.94 -14.69
CA LYS A 156 14.01 -19.28 -15.90
C LYS A 156 12.52 -19.53 -15.67
N ASN A 157 12.18 -20.20 -14.56
CA ASN A 157 10.78 -20.48 -14.20
C ASN A 157 10.01 -19.19 -13.88
N VAL A 158 10.63 -18.26 -13.14
CA VAL A 158 10.01 -16.98 -12.83
C VAL A 158 9.93 -16.08 -14.07
N GLU A 159 10.96 -16.06 -14.93
CA GLU A 159 10.94 -15.30 -16.20
C GLU A 159 9.83 -15.81 -17.15
N ALA A 160 9.62 -17.13 -17.22
CA ALA A 160 8.52 -17.72 -17.99
C ALA A 160 7.16 -17.30 -17.42
N ALA A 161 6.99 -17.36 -16.09
CA ALA A 161 5.76 -16.90 -15.42
C ALA A 161 5.53 -15.39 -15.59
N LEU A 162 6.58 -14.57 -15.58
CA LEU A 162 6.51 -13.13 -15.87
C LEU A 162 6.04 -12.86 -17.30
N LEU A 163 6.55 -13.61 -18.28
CA LEU A 163 6.12 -13.46 -19.67
C LEU A 163 4.64 -13.81 -19.84
N GLU A 164 4.18 -14.89 -19.21
CA GLU A 164 2.77 -15.27 -19.21
C GLU A 164 1.91 -14.20 -18.52
N ALA A 165 2.33 -13.72 -17.35
CA ALA A 165 1.66 -12.68 -16.60
C ALA A 165 1.50 -11.38 -17.41
N ARG A 166 2.54 -10.93 -18.10
CA ARG A 166 2.47 -9.77 -19.00
C ARG A 166 1.48 -9.96 -20.15
N ASN A 167 1.44 -11.16 -20.75
CA ASN A 167 0.50 -11.46 -21.82
C ASN A 167 -0.96 -11.47 -21.34
N LYS A 168 -1.20 -11.82 -20.05
CA LYS A 168 -2.53 -11.85 -19.45
C LYS A 168 -2.95 -10.55 -18.78
N LEU A 169 -2.05 -9.56 -18.65
CA LEU A 169 -2.35 -8.28 -18.03
C LEU A 169 -3.48 -7.52 -18.74
N ASP A 170 -3.57 -7.62 -20.05
CA ASP A 170 -4.59 -6.97 -20.87
C ASP A 170 -5.76 -7.90 -21.27
N SER A 171 -5.84 -9.08 -20.64
CA SER A 171 -6.99 -9.99 -20.86
C SER A 171 -8.29 -9.35 -20.36
N PRO A 172 -9.39 -9.43 -21.11
CA PRO A 172 -10.70 -8.93 -20.68
C PRO A 172 -11.34 -9.78 -19.57
N GLU A 173 -10.83 -11.00 -19.33
CA GLU A 173 -11.37 -11.93 -18.36
C GLU A 173 -10.65 -11.83 -17.00
N THR A 174 -11.37 -11.44 -15.96
CA THR A 174 -10.83 -11.34 -14.59
C THR A 174 -10.22 -12.65 -14.10
N ALA A 175 -10.84 -13.79 -14.44
CA ALA A 175 -10.37 -15.12 -14.04
C ALA A 175 -8.98 -15.45 -14.63
N GLU A 176 -8.68 -15.04 -15.87
CA GLU A 176 -7.37 -15.24 -16.48
C GLU A 176 -6.30 -14.41 -15.78
N VAL A 177 -6.61 -13.15 -15.45
CA VAL A 177 -5.70 -12.25 -14.72
C VAL A 177 -5.41 -12.80 -13.32
N GLN A 178 -6.43 -13.27 -12.61
CA GLN A 178 -6.28 -13.89 -11.29
C GLN A 178 -5.42 -15.15 -11.35
N LYS A 179 -5.66 -16.04 -12.32
CA LYS A 179 -4.87 -17.24 -12.52
C LYS A 179 -3.40 -16.93 -12.81
N ALA A 180 -3.14 -15.93 -13.64
CA ALA A 180 -1.76 -15.47 -13.90
C ALA A 180 -1.10 -14.93 -12.63
N THR A 181 -1.84 -14.21 -11.78
CA THR A 181 -1.38 -13.74 -10.47
C THR A 181 -0.99 -14.89 -9.56
N GLU A 182 -1.82 -15.94 -9.48
CA GLU A 182 -1.54 -17.14 -8.68
C GLU A 182 -0.29 -17.87 -9.19
N THR A 183 -0.18 -18.09 -10.50
CA THR A 183 0.97 -18.75 -11.13
C THR A 183 2.26 -17.98 -10.83
N LEU A 184 2.24 -16.68 -11.00
CA LEU A 184 3.40 -15.82 -10.75
C LEU A 184 3.77 -15.77 -9.27
N THR A 185 2.78 -15.76 -8.37
CA THR A 185 2.99 -15.82 -6.91
C THR A 185 3.65 -17.13 -6.51
N GLN A 186 3.19 -18.26 -7.06
CA GLN A 186 3.79 -19.56 -6.77
C GLN A 186 5.24 -19.65 -7.26
N ALA A 187 5.54 -19.13 -8.44
CA ALA A 187 6.90 -19.08 -8.96
C ALA A 187 7.81 -18.20 -8.10
N SER A 188 7.30 -17.05 -7.66
CA SER A 188 8.01 -16.12 -6.76
C SER A 188 8.30 -16.74 -5.39
N ASN A 189 7.35 -17.46 -4.81
CA ASN A 189 7.52 -18.12 -3.52
C ASN A 189 8.60 -19.21 -3.59
N LYS A 190 8.63 -20.02 -4.65
CA LYS A 190 9.67 -21.02 -4.87
C LYS A 190 11.05 -20.38 -5.01
N MET A 191 11.13 -19.26 -5.75
CA MET A 191 12.37 -18.49 -5.88
C MET A 191 12.86 -17.98 -4.52
N ALA A 192 11.96 -17.39 -3.71
CA ALA A 192 12.29 -16.87 -2.39
C ALA A 192 12.76 -17.98 -1.45
N GLU A 193 12.09 -19.13 -1.43
CA GLU A 193 12.48 -20.29 -0.63
C GLU A 193 13.92 -20.74 -0.95
N LYS A 194 14.25 -20.85 -2.23
CA LYS A 194 15.61 -21.23 -2.67
C LYS A 194 16.66 -20.18 -2.30
N MET A 195 16.32 -18.90 -2.42
CA MET A 195 17.20 -17.81 -1.96
C MET A 195 17.50 -17.91 -0.45
N TYR A 196 16.49 -18.20 0.37
CA TYR A 196 16.68 -18.39 1.82
C TYR A 196 17.52 -19.64 2.13
N GLN A 197 17.31 -20.75 1.43
CA GLN A 197 18.09 -21.96 1.60
C GLN A 197 19.57 -21.72 1.21
N ALA A 198 19.84 -21.01 0.12
CA ALA A 198 21.19 -20.67 -0.29
C ALA A 198 21.89 -19.72 0.70
N ALA A 199 21.18 -18.73 1.22
CA ALA A 199 21.69 -17.81 2.25
C ALA A 199 21.98 -18.52 3.58
N GLY A 200 21.10 -19.45 4.01
CA GLY A 200 21.28 -20.26 5.22
C GLY A 200 22.45 -21.24 5.11
N ALA A 201 22.69 -21.84 3.94
CA ALA A 201 23.82 -22.71 3.67
C ALA A 201 25.16 -21.95 3.72
N SER A 202 25.19 -20.69 3.23
CA SER A 202 26.38 -19.83 3.30
C SER A 202 26.71 -19.38 4.70
N ALA A 203 25.70 -19.15 5.57
CA ALA A 203 25.90 -18.78 6.97
C ALA A 203 26.40 -19.96 7.81
N ASN A 204 25.97 -21.19 7.51
CA ASN A 204 26.40 -22.39 8.23
C ASN A 204 27.79 -22.88 7.80
N GLY A 205 28.21 -22.58 6.56
CA GLY A 205 29.57 -22.88 6.05
C GLY A 205 30.66 -21.99 6.66
N ALA A 206 30.32 -20.76 7.05
CA ALA A 206 31.25 -19.83 7.69
C ALA A 206 31.49 -20.15 9.20
N ALA A 207 30.56 -20.86 9.84
CA ALA A 207 30.69 -21.26 11.26
C ALA A 207 31.51 -22.56 11.42
N GLN A 208 31.74 -23.35 10.40
CA GLN A 208 32.54 -24.60 10.47
C GLN A 208 34.00 -24.45 10.08
N GLY A 209 34.46 -23.28 9.68
CA GLY A 209 35.84 -23.00 9.27
C GLY A 209 36.77 -22.47 10.37
N ALA A 210 36.28 -22.23 11.61
CA ALA A 210 37.07 -21.63 12.69
C ALA A 210 37.24 -22.54 13.91
N GLY A 211 37.38 -23.85 13.71
CA GLY A 211 37.55 -24.81 14.78
C GLY A 211 38.71 -25.77 14.52
N GLY A 212 39.94 -25.29 14.63
CA GLY A 212 41.09 -26.16 14.55
C GLY A 212 42.41 -25.47 14.87
N ALA A 213 42.80 -25.37 16.15
CA ALA A 213 44.18 -25.58 16.61
C ALA A 213 44.34 -25.34 18.11
N ALA A 214 44.65 -26.45 18.78
CA ALA A 214 45.60 -26.57 19.89
C ALA A 214 45.20 -26.15 21.31
N ASN A 215 44.99 -27.18 22.09
CA ASN A 215 45.33 -27.33 23.52
C ASN A 215 46.89 -27.43 23.67
N PRO A 216 47.56 -27.49 24.87
CA PRO A 216 47.05 -27.58 26.22
C PRO A 216 47.81 -26.70 27.26
N ASP A 217 47.35 -26.63 28.45
CA ASP A 217 48.08 -26.82 29.72
C ASP A 217 47.71 -25.81 30.84
N GLY A 218 47.43 -26.35 31.98
CA GLY A 218 47.88 -25.81 33.26
C GLY A 218 46.85 -25.19 34.20
N ALA A 219 46.38 -26.07 35.11
CA ALA A 219 46.30 -25.87 36.56
C ALA A 219 45.46 -24.76 37.22
N ASP A 220 44.45 -25.19 37.90
CA ASP A 220 44.28 -25.22 39.38
C ASP A 220 43.76 -23.96 40.07
N SER A 221 42.89 -24.28 40.99
CA SER A 221 42.48 -23.70 42.25
C SER A 221 41.32 -22.74 42.39
N SER A 222 40.30 -23.33 42.92
CA SER A 222 39.67 -23.00 44.23
C SER A 222 38.75 -21.77 44.30
N SER A 223 37.59 -22.05 44.59
CA SER A 223 36.82 -22.01 45.84
C SER A 223 35.72 -20.91 45.90
N SER A 224 34.61 -21.42 46.33
CA SER A 224 33.59 -20.82 47.22
C SER A 224 32.78 -19.66 46.64
N GLY A 225 31.54 -19.64 46.74
CA GLY A 225 30.54 -20.23 47.58
C GLY A 225 29.26 -19.42 47.49
N ALA A 226 28.19 -20.13 47.69
CA ALA A 226 26.94 -19.67 48.31
C ALA A 226 26.25 -18.40 47.73
N ASP A 227 25.05 -18.31 47.51
CA ASP A 227 23.84 -18.92 48.04
C ASP A 227 22.67 -18.01 47.59
N ASN A 228 21.58 -18.66 47.30
CA ASN A 228 20.22 -18.35 47.70
C ASN A 228 19.35 -17.32 47.00
N SER A 229 18.25 -17.90 46.71
CA SER A 229 16.82 -17.53 46.83
C SER A 229 16.15 -16.78 45.68
N GLU A 230 15.33 -17.56 45.02
CA GLU A 230 13.85 -17.47 45.02
C GLU A 230 13.21 -16.10 45.30
N LYS A 231 12.41 -15.60 44.36
CA LYS A 231 10.97 -15.40 44.54
C LYS A 231 10.27 -14.88 43.30
N THR A 232 9.40 -15.70 42.80
CA THR A 232 7.98 -15.51 42.43
C THR A 232 7.36 -14.10 42.63
N GLY A 233 6.52 -13.71 41.64
CA GLY A 233 5.44 -12.74 41.83
C GLY A 233 5.19 -11.96 40.55
N LYS A 234 4.29 -12.38 39.66
CA LYS A 234 2.86 -12.20 39.61
C LYS A 234 2.39 -10.76 39.29
N ALA A 235 1.81 -10.68 38.10
CA ALA A 235 0.54 -10.06 37.73
C ALA A 235 0.31 -8.55 37.98
N GLY A 236 -0.06 -7.89 36.89
CA GLY A 236 -1.27 -7.09 36.83
C GLY A 236 -1.08 -5.64 37.26
N ASN A 237 -1.42 -4.76 36.38
CA ASN A 237 -2.66 -4.02 36.53
C ASN A 237 -2.94 -3.14 35.31
N ASP A 238 -4.11 -3.36 34.75
CA ASP A 238 -4.83 -2.42 33.93
C ASP A 238 -5.14 -1.18 34.76
N ASP A 239 -4.67 -0.02 34.34
CA ASP A 239 -5.23 1.26 34.78
C ASP A 239 -6.21 1.77 33.74
N VAL A 240 -7.48 1.41 33.95
CA VAL A 240 -8.64 2.07 33.35
C VAL A 240 -8.89 3.36 34.11
N ILE A 241 -8.67 4.49 33.45
CA ILE A 241 -9.09 5.80 33.98
C ILE A 241 -10.51 6.04 33.54
N ASP A 242 -11.45 5.90 34.48
CA ASP A 242 -12.84 6.34 34.37
C ASP A 242 -12.89 7.88 34.40
N ALA A 243 -13.36 8.46 33.30
CA ALA A 243 -13.62 9.89 33.23
C ALA A 243 -15.10 10.16 33.58
N ASP A 244 -15.31 10.65 34.79
CA ASP A 244 -16.57 11.17 35.28
C ASP A 244 -17.01 12.40 34.46
N PHE A 245 -18.13 12.28 33.75
CA PHE A 245 -18.83 13.40 33.10
C PHE A 245 -19.84 13.98 34.10
N LYS A 246 -19.61 15.21 34.55
CA LYS A 246 -20.62 16.04 35.21
C LYS A 246 -21.29 16.94 34.18
N GLU A 247 -22.59 16.72 34.01
CA GLU A 247 -23.51 17.69 33.39
C GLU A 247 -23.66 18.93 34.28
N VAL A 248 -23.52 20.09 33.65
CA VAL A 248 -24.16 21.34 34.11
C VAL A 248 -24.71 22.05 32.88
#